data_6a8dad4303e8ef2a33c1f12c13ccbb7c
#
_entry.id   6a8dad4303e8ef2a33c1f12c13ccbb7c
#
_cell.length_a   1.000
_cell.length_b   1.000
_cell.length_c   1.000
_cell.angle_alpha   90.00
_cell.angle_beta   90.00
_cell.angle_gamma   90.00
#
_symmetry.space_group_name_H-M   'P 1'
#
loop_
_entity.id
_entity.type
_entity.pdbx_description
1 polymer ?
#
loop_
_entity_poly.entity_id
_entity_poly.type
_entity_poly.pdbx_seq_one_letter_code
_entity_poly.pdbx_strand_id
1 'polypeptide(L)'
;MESRCDQLYRLKKKYGSSVEEMLAYLEKSREELDRIEYADDRAQQLEQTLKKQEKAAREAAQALSDRRHAAAKELEERISRELRELDMPKLRFAIDFQEKDMGEDGVDAVAFLMSANVGEALRPIQKIASGGELSRIMLALKNVLAEQDSVM
;
A
#
# COMPACT_ATOMS: atom_id res chain seq x y z
N MET A 1 -56.98 -41.36 0.25
CA MET A 1 -55.79 -42.25 0.45
C MET A 1 -54.88 -42.26 -0.80
N GLU A 2 -55.39 -42.25 -2.00
CA GLU A 2 -54.59 -42.24 -3.25
C GLU A 2 -53.61 -41.09 -3.35
N SER A 3 -53.99 -39.87 -2.98
CA SER A 3 -53.13 -38.70 -3.03
C SER A 3 -51.84 -38.82 -2.17
N ARG A 4 -51.87 -39.53 -1.06
CA ARG A 4 -50.70 -39.70 -0.19
C ARG A 4 -49.75 -40.79 -0.71
N CYS A 5 -50.25 -41.79 -1.29
CA CYS A 5 -49.48 -42.86 -1.95
C CYS A 5 -48.75 -42.29 -3.18
N ASP A 6 -49.39 -41.41 -3.96
CA ASP A 6 -48.81 -40.74 -5.10
C ASP A 6 -47.66 -39.78 -4.67
N GLN A 7 -47.84 -39.07 -3.59
CA GLN A 7 -46.77 -38.21 -3.04
C GLN A 7 -45.57 -39.04 -2.63
N LEU A 8 -45.76 -40.12 -1.88
CA LEU A 8 -44.69 -41.01 -1.49
C LEU A 8 -43.99 -41.67 -2.70
N TYR A 9 -44.73 -42.05 -3.71
CA TYR A 9 -44.16 -42.61 -4.93
C TYR A 9 -43.27 -41.59 -5.67
N ARG A 10 -43.72 -40.34 -5.80
CA ARG A 10 -42.93 -39.26 -6.39
C ARG A 10 -41.66 -38.96 -5.60
N LEU A 11 -41.73 -38.93 -4.26
CA LEU A 11 -40.58 -38.76 -3.38
C LEU A 11 -39.59 -39.91 -3.51
N LYS A 12 -40.08 -41.17 -3.55
CA LYS A 12 -39.24 -42.34 -3.75
C LYS A 12 -38.52 -42.29 -5.09
N LYS A 13 -39.19 -41.90 -6.15
CA LYS A 13 -38.59 -41.79 -7.49
C LYS A 13 -37.53 -40.72 -7.61
N LYS A 14 -37.59 -39.68 -6.76
CA LYS A 14 -36.70 -38.51 -6.84
C LYS A 14 -35.55 -38.58 -5.85
N TYR A 15 -35.77 -39.10 -4.66
CA TYR A 15 -34.85 -38.94 -3.54
C TYR A 15 -34.34 -40.26 -2.93
N GLY A 16 -34.85 -41.43 -3.34
CA GLY A 16 -34.40 -42.75 -2.89
C GLY A 16 -35.55 -43.77 -2.79
N SER A 17 -35.20 -45.02 -2.85
CA SER A 17 -36.17 -46.14 -2.89
C SER A 17 -36.77 -46.49 -1.53
N SER A 18 -36.12 -46.08 -0.43
CA SER A 18 -36.58 -46.29 0.92
C SER A 18 -36.75 -44.98 1.69
N VAL A 19 -37.40 -44.99 2.85
CA VAL A 19 -37.57 -43.81 3.70
C VAL A 19 -36.22 -43.42 4.27
N GLU A 20 -35.38 -44.37 4.60
CA GLU A 20 -34.01 -44.16 5.13
C GLU A 20 -33.16 -43.42 4.10
N GLU A 21 -33.19 -43.83 2.84
CA GLU A 21 -32.48 -43.16 1.76
C GLU A 21 -32.97 -41.71 1.53
N MET A 22 -34.27 -41.46 1.58
CA MET A 22 -34.85 -40.14 1.44
C MET A 22 -34.43 -39.22 2.62
N LEU A 23 -34.38 -39.74 3.84
CA LEU A 23 -33.94 -39.00 5.02
C LEU A 23 -32.44 -38.69 4.94
N ALA A 24 -31.62 -39.66 4.55
CA ALA A 24 -30.18 -39.43 4.34
C ALA A 24 -29.91 -38.38 3.24
N TYR A 25 -30.68 -38.40 2.15
CA TYR A 25 -30.58 -37.36 1.12
C TYR A 25 -30.96 -35.97 1.65
N LEU A 26 -32.02 -35.89 2.47
CA LEU A 26 -32.45 -34.63 3.09
C LEU A 26 -31.34 -34.09 4.01
N GLU A 27 -30.76 -34.95 4.83
CA GLU A 27 -29.67 -34.55 5.78
C GLU A 27 -28.45 -34.03 5.02
N LYS A 28 -28.02 -34.76 4.00
CA LYS A 28 -26.91 -34.33 3.13
C LYS A 28 -27.19 -32.99 2.44
N SER A 29 -28.43 -32.81 1.92
CA SER A 29 -28.79 -31.56 1.25
C SER A 29 -28.86 -30.38 2.23
N ARG A 30 -29.26 -30.58 3.47
CA ARG A 30 -29.19 -29.56 4.53
C ARG A 30 -27.77 -29.18 4.87
N GLU A 31 -26.89 -30.16 5.07
CA GLU A 31 -25.48 -29.88 5.31
C GLU A 31 -24.81 -29.11 4.15
N GLU A 32 -25.16 -29.42 2.92
CA GLU A 32 -24.67 -28.69 1.75
C GLU A 32 -25.19 -27.25 1.72
N LEU A 33 -26.45 -27.03 2.04
CA LEU A 33 -27.05 -25.70 2.13
C LEU A 33 -26.40 -24.87 3.22
N ASP A 34 -26.26 -25.42 4.43
CA ASP A 34 -25.60 -24.75 5.55
C ASP A 34 -24.15 -24.36 5.22
N ARG A 35 -23.41 -25.22 4.50
CA ARG A 35 -22.05 -24.89 4.04
C ARG A 35 -22.04 -23.72 3.06
N ILE A 36 -22.98 -23.66 2.12
CA ILE A 36 -23.08 -22.58 1.14
C ILE A 36 -23.43 -21.27 1.83
N GLU A 37 -24.43 -21.26 2.71
CA GLU A 37 -24.84 -20.08 3.47
C GLU A 37 -23.70 -19.56 4.36
N TYR A 38 -23.00 -20.47 5.05
CA TYR A 38 -21.83 -20.08 5.85
C TYR A 38 -20.67 -19.53 5.02
N ALA A 39 -20.47 -20.09 3.80
CA ALA A 39 -19.44 -19.58 2.88
C ALA A 39 -19.76 -18.17 2.38
N ASP A 40 -21.02 -17.89 2.06
CA ASP A 40 -21.48 -16.57 1.61
C ASP A 40 -21.35 -15.52 2.71
N ASP A 41 -21.78 -15.82 3.93
CA ASP A 41 -21.62 -14.93 5.09
C ASP A 41 -20.14 -14.61 5.34
N ARG A 42 -19.29 -15.63 5.27
CA ARG A 42 -17.85 -15.46 5.46
C ARG A 42 -17.22 -14.63 4.33
N ALA A 43 -17.65 -14.83 3.10
CA ALA A 43 -17.19 -14.04 1.96
C ALA A 43 -17.55 -12.56 2.13
N GLN A 44 -18.77 -12.25 2.55
CA GLN A 44 -19.21 -10.88 2.83
C GLN A 44 -18.41 -10.24 3.98
N GLN A 45 -18.16 -10.97 5.05
CA GLN A 45 -17.35 -10.48 6.17
C GLN A 45 -15.90 -10.20 5.75
N LEU A 46 -15.32 -11.07 4.94
CA LEU A 46 -13.97 -10.88 4.40
C LEU A 46 -13.90 -9.67 3.47
N GLU A 47 -14.90 -9.49 2.61
CA GLU A 47 -14.97 -8.33 1.71
C GLU A 47 -15.10 -7.01 2.48
N GLN A 48 -15.93 -6.97 3.53
CA GLN A 48 -16.03 -5.80 4.40
C GLN A 48 -14.72 -5.51 5.14
N THR A 49 -14.07 -6.56 5.63
CA THR A 49 -12.78 -6.45 6.30
C THR A 49 -11.70 -5.95 5.35
N LEU A 50 -11.66 -6.49 4.12
CA LEU A 50 -10.72 -6.06 3.08
C LEU A 50 -10.91 -4.56 2.78
N LYS A 51 -12.13 -4.12 2.49
CA LYS A 51 -12.42 -2.70 2.22
C LYS A 51 -11.99 -1.80 3.37
N LYS A 52 -12.21 -2.23 4.61
CA LYS A 52 -11.79 -1.48 5.79
C LYS A 52 -10.26 -1.37 5.89
N GLN A 53 -9.55 -2.47 5.64
CA GLN A 53 -8.08 -2.49 5.68
C GLN A 53 -7.46 -1.69 4.55
N GLU A 54 -8.00 -1.80 3.34
CA GLU A 54 -7.55 -0.98 2.20
C GLU A 54 -7.71 0.51 2.46
N LYS A 55 -8.84 0.92 3.04
CA LYS A 55 -9.07 2.32 3.42
C LYS A 55 -8.05 2.80 4.44
N ALA A 56 -7.82 2.02 5.50
CA ALA A 56 -6.85 2.36 6.54
C ALA A 56 -5.42 2.44 5.99
N ALA A 57 -5.04 1.51 5.10
CA ALA A 57 -3.74 1.53 4.45
C ALA A 57 -3.54 2.77 3.57
N ARG A 58 -4.56 3.16 2.78
CA ARG A 58 -4.53 4.38 1.95
C ARG A 58 -4.42 5.64 2.80
N GLU A 59 -5.16 5.74 3.89
CA GLU A 59 -5.08 6.87 4.83
C GLU A 59 -3.69 6.98 5.46
N ALA A 60 -3.09 5.85 5.86
CA ALA A 60 -1.75 5.83 6.40
C ALA A 60 -0.69 6.20 5.36
N ALA A 61 -0.81 5.70 4.12
CA ALA A 61 0.09 6.03 3.02
C ALA A 61 0.02 7.52 2.67
N GLN A 62 -1.18 8.11 2.62
CA GLN A 62 -1.35 9.53 2.37
C GLN A 62 -0.75 10.38 3.50
N ALA A 63 -1.00 10.03 4.76
CA ALA A 63 -0.41 10.73 5.90
C ALA A 63 1.14 10.67 5.89
N LEU A 64 1.72 9.55 5.43
CA LEU A 64 3.15 9.42 5.25
C LEU A 64 3.66 10.33 4.13
N SER A 65 2.96 10.35 2.99
CA SER A 65 3.28 11.22 1.86
C SER A 65 3.26 12.70 2.26
N ASP A 66 2.21 13.15 2.95
CA ASP A 66 2.09 14.53 3.41
C ASP A 66 3.26 14.93 4.33
N ARG A 67 3.65 14.05 5.25
CA ARG A 67 4.81 14.29 6.12
C ARG A 67 6.12 14.33 5.35
N ARG A 68 6.32 13.47 4.36
CA ARG A 68 7.50 13.47 3.50
C ARG A 68 7.61 14.78 2.71
N HIS A 69 6.51 15.25 2.12
CA HIS A 69 6.48 16.51 1.40
C HIS A 69 6.78 17.71 2.29
N ALA A 70 6.27 17.73 3.52
CA ALA A 70 6.57 18.77 4.49
C ALA A 70 8.07 18.76 4.88
N ALA A 71 8.60 17.56 5.21
CA ALA A 71 10.01 17.41 5.56
C ALA A 71 10.96 17.72 4.39
N ALA A 72 10.54 17.41 3.14
CA ALA A 72 11.32 17.71 1.96
C ALA A 72 11.55 19.19 1.76
N LYS A 73 10.53 20.03 1.96
CA LYS A 73 10.68 21.50 1.86
C LYS A 73 11.69 22.04 2.87
N GLU A 74 11.57 21.60 4.13
CA GLU A 74 12.51 22.00 5.16
C GLU A 74 13.94 21.53 4.83
N LEU A 75 14.09 20.31 4.38
CA LEU A 75 15.38 19.74 4.00
C LEU A 75 16.01 20.47 2.80
N GLU A 76 15.23 20.80 1.78
CA GLU A 76 15.70 21.59 0.64
C GLU A 76 16.22 22.97 1.05
N GLU A 77 15.49 23.66 1.94
CA GLU A 77 15.91 24.99 2.45
C GLU A 77 17.20 24.89 3.27
N ARG A 78 17.32 23.90 4.14
CA ARG A 78 18.51 23.69 4.98
C ARG A 78 19.72 23.31 4.14
N ILE A 79 19.59 22.36 3.23
CA ILE A 79 20.68 21.97 2.32
C ILE A 79 21.10 23.16 1.44
N SER A 80 20.16 23.93 0.93
CA SER A 80 20.48 25.11 0.12
C SER A 80 21.24 26.18 0.92
N ARG A 81 21.03 26.30 2.22
CA ARG A 81 21.78 27.18 3.10
C ARG A 81 23.21 26.68 3.31
N GLU A 82 23.36 25.41 3.69
CA GLU A 82 24.66 24.78 3.87
C GLU A 82 25.53 24.84 2.59
N LEU A 83 24.93 24.62 1.43
CA LEU A 83 25.64 24.69 0.14
C LEU A 83 26.15 26.11 -0.16
N ARG A 84 25.42 27.15 0.25
CA ARG A 84 25.91 28.55 0.15
C ARG A 84 27.12 28.82 1.08
N GLU A 85 27.06 28.28 2.28
CA GLU A 85 28.17 28.40 3.25
C GLU A 85 29.43 27.65 2.79
N LEU A 86 29.26 26.58 2.01
CA LEU A 86 30.34 25.83 1.38
C LEU A 86 30.85 26.45 0.06
N ASP A 87 30.48 27.70 -0.23
CA ASP A 87 30.88 28.45 -1.42
C ASP A 87 30.33 27.83 -2.76
N MET A 88 29.13 27.22 -2.68
CA MET A 88 28.44 26.61 -3.82
C MET A 88 27.05 27.25 -4.10
N PRO A 89 26.96 28.58 -4.25
CA PRO A 89 25.65 29.27 -4.34
C PRO A 89 24.89 28.98 -5.64
N LYS A 90 25.55 28.43 -6.65
CA LYS A 90 24.95 28.10 -7.96
C LYS A 90 24.30 26.73 -7.97
N LEU A 91 24.60 25.90 -7.01
CA LEU A 91 24.13 24.54 -6.93
C LEU A 91 22.68 24.52 -6.45
N ARG A 92 21.83 23.78 -7.14
CA ARG A 92 20.41 23.63 -6.78
C ARG A 92 20.15 22.18 -6.35
N PHE A 93 19.56 22.04 -5.18
CA PHE A 93 19.07 20.77 -4.66
C PHE A 93 17.54 20.75 -4.69
N ALA A 94 16.96 19.62 -5.04
CA ALA A 94 15.53 19.40 -5.01
C ALA A 94 15.21 17.93 -4.69
N ILE A 95 14.06 17.70 -4.11
CA ILE A 95 13.54 16.37 -3.82
C ILE A 95 12.35 16.14 -4.74
N ASP A 96 12.44 15.12 -5.58
CA ASP A 96 11.40 14.72 -6.51
C ASP A 96 10.56 13.59 -5.92
N PHE A 97 9.26 13.70 -6.08
CA PHE A 97 8.29 12.71 -5.65
C PHE A 97 7.52 12.20 -6.85
N GLN A 98 7.63 10.92 -7.11
CA GLN A 98 6.84 10.25 -8.14
C GLN A 98 5.86 9.29 -7.47
N GLU A 99 4.62 9.33 -7.90
CA GLU A 99 3.60 8.40 -7.42
C GLU A 99 3.92 6.99 -7.91
N LYS A 100 3.81 6.02 -7.01
CA LYS A 100 3.96 4.59 -7.28
C LYS A 100 2.82 3.80 -6.67
N ASP A 101 2.69 2.54 -7.08
CA ASP A 101 1.75 1.61 -6.44
C ASP A 101 2.04 1.50 -4.94
N MET A 102 0.96 1.44 -4.16
CA MET A 102 1.04 1.37 -2.71
C MET A 102 1.80 0.12 -2.24
N GLY A 103 2.89 0.32 -1.53
CA GLY A 103 3.73 -0.71 -0.95
C GLY A 103 3.95 -0.53 0.55
N GLU A 104 4.83 -1.33 1.13
CA GLU A 104 5.19 -1.26 2.55
C GLU A 104 5.75 0.10 2.97
N ASP A 105 6.37 0.81 2.03
CA ASP A 105 6.96 2.14 2.22
C ASP A 105 6.08 3.31 1.72
N GLY A 106 4.79 3.04 1.45
CA GLY A 106 3.81 4.03 1.01
C GLY A 106 3.67 4.15 -0.50
N VAL A 107 3.28 5.34 -0.97
CA VAL A 107 2.91 5.62 -2.37
C VAL A 107 3.92 6.51 -3.11
N ASP A 108 5.01 6.92 -2.46
CA ASP A 108 6.00 7.83 -3.03
C ASP A 108 7.28 7.11 -3.41
N ALA A 109 7.75 7.33 -4.64
CA ALA A 109 9.13 7.11 -5.03
C ALA A 109 9.88 8.45 -4.90
N VAL A 110 10.85 8.51 -3.97
CA VAL A 110 11.57 9.73 -3.64
C VAL A 110 12.94 9.72 -4.30
N ALA A 111 13.30 10.80 -5.00
CA ALA A 111 14.60 10.96 -5.59
C ALA A 111 15.23 12.31 -5.20
N PHE A 112 16.51 12.30 -4.83
CA PHE A 112 17.29 13.50 -4.61
C PHE A 112 17.93 13.94 -5.91
N LEU A 113 17.58 15.14 -6.34
CA LEU A 113 18.03 15.74 -7.59
C LEU A 113 18.93 16.94 -7.30
N MET A 114 19.85 17.18 -8.20
CA MET A 114 20.76 18.30 -8.13
C MET A 114 21.17 18.83 -9.50
N SER A 115 21.48 20.13 -9.58
CA SER A 115 22.18 20.71 -10.74
C SER A 115 23.40 21.49 -10.28
N ALA A 116 24.52 21.36 -10.98
CA ALA A 116 25.76 22.05 -10.65
C ALA A 116 25.75 23.54 -11.05
N ASN A 117 24.99 23.91 -12.10
CA ASN A 117 24.95 25.24 -12.64
C ASN A 117 23.53 25.78 -12.81
N VAL A 118 23.41 27.11 -12.78
CA VAL A 118 22.15 27.79 -13.06
C VAL A 118 21.74 27.52 -14.51
N GLY A 119 20.54 26.99 -14.70
CA GLY A 119 19.99 26.67 -16.03
C GLY A 119 20.22 25.24 -16.51
N GLU A 120 21.02 24.43 -15.79
CA GLU A 120 21.12 23.00 -16.06
C GLU A 120 19.91 22.24 -15.49
N ALA A 121 19.56 21.14 -16.16
CA ALA A 121 18.51 20.23 -15.70
C ALA A 121 18.94 19.55 -14.42
N LEU A 122 17.98 19.41 -13.49
CA LEU A 122 18.16 18.60 -12.27
C LEU A 122 18.39 17.13 -12.64
N ARG A 123 19.37 16.50 -12.04
CA ARG A 123 19.73 15.09 -12.25
C ARG A 123 19.89 14.38 -10.91
N PRO A 124 19.66 13.06 -10.85
CA PRO A 124 19.94 12.29 -9.66
C PRO A 124 21.37 12.49 -9.13
N ILE A 125 21.53 12.65 -7.85
CA ILE A 125 22.84 12.92 -7.20
C ILE A 125 23.91 11.91 -7.65
N GLN A 126 23.53 10.65 -7.84
CA GLN A 126 24.44 9.57 -8.25
C GLN A 126 25.05 9.80 -9.68
N LYS A 127 24.46 10.69 -10.46
CA LYS A 127 24.93 11.02 -11.83
C LYS A 127 25.76 12.28 -11.91
N ILE A 128 26.13 12.87 -10.76
CA ILE A 128 26.97 14.07 -10.71
C ILE A 128 28.43 13.65 -10.81
N ALA A 129 29.11 14.15 -11.85
CA ALA A 129 30.41 13.62 -12.30
C ALA A 129 31.64 14.12 -11.53
N SER A 130 31.52 15.17 -10.68
CA SER A 130 32.69 15.78 -10.00
C SER A 130 32.85 15.25 -8.57
N GLY A 131 33.96 14.57 -8.30
CA GLY A 131 34.27 14.02 -6.97
C GLY A 131 34.40 15.09 -5.88
N GLY A 132 34.91 16.27 -6.19
CA GLY A 132 35.04 17.38 -5.25
C GLY A 132 33.70 18.02 -4.89
N GLU A 133 32.81 18.18 -5.87
CA GLU A 133 31.44 18.66 -5.65
C GLU A 133 30.63 17.67 -4.83
N LEU A 134 30.70 16.39 -5.19
CA LEU A 134 30.00 15.32 -4.45
C LEU A 134 30.41 15.27 -2.98
N SER A 135 31.70 15.45 -2.68
CA SER A 135 32.19 15.44 -1.29
C SER A 135 31.61 16.60 -0.47
N ARG A 136 31.50 17.80 -1.05
CA ARG A 136 30.90 18.97 -0.37
C ARG A 136 29.38 18.80 -0.21
N ILE A 137 28.71 18.24 -1.19
CA ILE A 137 27.29 17.90 -1.12
C ILE A 137 27.02 16.91 0.01
N MET A 138 27.84 15.86 0.08
CA MET A 138 27.74 14.86 1.15
C MET A 138 28.04 15.46 2.53
N LEU A 139 28.92 16.45 2.60
CA LEU A 139 29.17 17.19 3.84
C LEU A 139 27.95 18.01 4.26
N ALA A 140 27.35 18.77 3.35
CA ALA A 140 26.14 19.53 3.62
C ALA A 140 24.99 18.63 4.08
N LEU A 141 24.76 17.50 3.40
CA LEU A 141 23.77 16.51 3.82
C LEU A 141 24.04 15.97 5.22
N LYS A 142 25.29 15.61 5.53
CA LYS A 142 25.68 15.12 6.86
C LYS A 142 25.47 16.17 7.94
N ASN A 143 25.83 17.42 7.70
CA ASN A 143 25.62 18.51 8.66
C ASN A 143 24.14 18.68 9.00
N VAL A 144 23.28 18.75 7.97
CA VAL A 144 21.82 18.89 8.14
C VAL A 144 21.22 17.70 8.90
N LEU A 145 21.68 16.47 8.63
CA LEU A 145 21.17 15.27 9.31
C LEU A 145 21.71 15.15 10.75
N ALA A 146 22.98 15.50 10.98
CA ALA A 146 23.58 15.43 12.31
C ALA A 146 22.94 16.40 13.33
N GLU A 147 22.42 17.54 12.87
CA GLU A 147 21.67 18.45 13.73
C GLU A 147 20.35 17.85 14.23
N GLN A 148 19.73 16.94 13.48
CA GLN A 148 18.52 16.23 13.92
C GLN A 148 18.81 15.13 14.95
N ASP A 149 19.95 14.45 14.83
CA ASP A 149 20.35 13.41 15.79
C ASP A 149 20.78 13.98 17.15
N SER A 150 21.14 15.25 17.22
CA SER A 150 21.55 15.94 18.49
C SER A 150 20.35 16.48 19.29
N VAL A 151 19.12 16.31 18.85
CA VAL A 151 17.89 16.82 19.50
C VAL A 151 17.08 15.70 20.19
N MET A 152 17.58 14.46 20.23
CA MET A 152 16.97 13.36 21.01
C MET A 152 17.70 13.13 22.34
#